data_9446304a50c8e3afcc247697fbe5bf52
#
_entry.id   9446304a50c8e3afcc247697fbe5bf52
#
_cell.length_a   1.000
_cell.length_b   1.000
_cell.length_c   1.000
_cell.angle_alpha   90.00
_cell.angle_beta   90.00
_cell.angle_gamma   90.00
#
_symmetry.space_group_name_H-M   'P 1'
#
loop_
_entity.id
_entity.type
_entity.pdbx_description
1 polymer ?
#
loop_
_entity_poly.entity_id
_entity_poly.type
_entity_poly.pdbx_seq_one_letter_code
_entity_poly.pdbx_strand_id
1 'polypeptide(L)'
;MSVVFERTKLLTDKTFHYCPGCNHGIIHRLEGVIEEGKVIGVAPVGCSVFAYDYFNCDMYEAAHGRAPAVATGAKRVVGKDTLVFTYQGDGDLASIGTAEIVHAAHRGEHICTIFVNNAIYGMTG
;
A
#
# COMPACT_ATOMS: atom_id res chain seq x y z
N MET A 1 2.76 -33.23 -7.43
CA MET A 1 3.08 -31.96 -8.12
C MET A 1 3.24 -30.94 -7.01
N SER A 2 4.39 -30.29 -6.88
CA SER A 2 4.58 -29.25 -5.88
C SER A 2 3.88 -27.97 -6.33
N VAL A 3 3.14 -27.30 -5.43
CA VAL A 3 2.58 -25.99 -5.68
C VAL A 3 3.75 -25.01 -5.81
N VAL A 4 3.90 -24.34 -6.95
CA VAL A 4 4.96 -23.36 -7.19
C VAL A 4 4.53 -21.97 -6.78
N PHE A 5 3.22 -21.70 -6.80
CA PHE A 5 2.62 -20.44 -6.38
C PHE A 5 1.21 -20.70 -5.85
N GLU A 6 0.89 -20.14 -4.71
CA GLU A 6 -0.43 -20.21 -4.09
C GLU A 6 -0.91 -18.79 -3.79
N ARG A 7 -2.22 -18.59 -3.79
CA ARG A 7 -2.81 -17.30 -3.40
C ARG A 7 -2.46 -16.98 -1.96
N THR A 8 -1.97 -15.79 -1.73
CA THR A 8 -1.62 -15.35 -0.38
C THR A 8 -2.85 -15.15 0.50
N LYS A 9 -2.72 -15.44 1.80
CA LYS A 9 -3.76 -15.18 2.82
C LYS A 9 -4.04 -13.68 3.01
N LEU A 10 -3.12 -12.82 2.59
CA LEU A 10 -3.27 -11.36 2.66
C LEU A 10 -4.25 -10.82 1.62
N LEU A 11 -4.71 -11.62 0.67
CA LEU A 11 -5.69 -11.18 -0.34
C LEU A 11 -7.10 -11.66 0.00
N THR A 12 -8.06 -10.72 -0.05
CA THR A 12 -9.48 -11.02 0.02
C THR A 12 -9.97 -11.71 -1.27
N ASP A 13 -11.21 -12.23 -1.27
CA ASP A 13 -11.82 -12.88 -2.43
C ASP A 13 -12.43 -11.88 -3.44
N LYS A 14 -12.29 -10.59 -3.22
CA LYS A 14 -12.85 -9.57 -4.10
C LYS A 14 -12.16 -9.55 -5.47
N THR A 15 -12.95 -9.34 -6.50
CA THR A 15 -12.47 -9.14 -7.86
C THR A 15 -11.83 -7.76 -7.97
N PHE A 16 -10.65 -7.69 -8.59
CA PHE A 16 -9.95 -6.42 -8.80
C PHE A 16 -10.71 -5.50 -9.76
N HIS A 17 -10.77 -4.21 -9.42
CA HIS A 17 -11.25 -3.13 -10.30
C HIS A 17 -10.18 -2.61 -11.27
N TYR A 18 -8.94 -3.05 -11.11
CA TYR A 18 -7.84 -2.59 -11.96
C TYR A 18 -8.02 -3.01 -13.41
N CYS A 19 -7.50 -2.20 -14.32
CA CYS A 19 -7.52 -2.50 -15.74
C CYS A 19 -6.85 -3.86 -16.04
N PRO A 20 -7.31 -4.59 -17.05
CA PRO A 20 -6.65 -5.83 -17.47
C PRO A 20 -5.16 -5.60 -17.78
N GLY A 21 -4.28 -6.42 -17.20
CA GLY A 21 -2.83 -6.31 -17.35
C GLY A 21 -2.16 -5.19 -16.52
N CYS A 22 -2.92 -4.51 -15.67
CA CYS A 22 -2.37 -3.47 -14.79
C CYS A 22 -1.40 -4.04 -13.76
N ASN A 23 -0.30 -3.32 -13.49
CA ASN A 23 0.72 -3.73 -12.53
C ASN A 23 0.19 -3.88 -11.10
N HIS A 24 -0.86 -3.16 -10.73
CA HIS A 24 -1.50 -3.33 -9.42
C HIS A 24 -1.88 -4.79 -9.15
N GLY A 25 -2.48 -5.49 -10.11
CA GLY A 25 -2.86 -6.89 -9.96
C GLY A 25 -1.66 -7.84 -9.78
N ILE A 26 -0.50 -7.49 -10.32
CA ILE A 26 0.75 -8.25 -10.15
C ILE A 26 1.31 -8.02 -8.76
N ILE A 27 1.40 -6.75 -8.32
CA ILE A 27 1.94 -6.35 -7.03
C ILE A 27 1.15 -7.01 -5.90
N HIS A 28 -0.17 -6.95 -5.93
CA HIS A 28 -1.02 -7.60 -4.92
C HIS A 28 -0.77 -9.10 -4.75
N ARG A 29 -0.31 -9.78 -5.80
CA ARG A 29 0.06 -11.21 -5.73
C ARG A 29 1.41 -11.46 -5.07
N LEU A 30 2.31 -10.49 -5.11
CA LEU A 30 3.66 -10.62 -4.56
C LEU A 30 3.72 -10.26 -3.07
N GLU A 31 2.74 -9.51 -2.55
CA GLU A 31 2.70 -9.01 -1.19
C GLU A 31 2.19 -10.04 -0.16
N GLY A 32 2.58 -11.29 -0.28
CA GLY A 32 1.95 -12.40 0.41
C GLY A 32 2.64 -13.00 1.63
N VAL A 33 3.65 -12.36 2.23
CA VAL A 33 4.45 -13.00 3.29
C VAL A 33 4.38 -12.21 4.61
N ILE A 34 3.17 -11.91 5.10
CA ILE A 34 3.03 -11.14 6.34
C ILE A 34 2.10 -11.90 7.30
N GLU A 35 2.48 -11.91 8.59
CA GLU A 35 1.69 -12.55 9.63
C GLU A 35 0.35 -11.81 9.85
N GLU A 36 -0.73 -12.55 9.86
CA GLU A 36 -2.08 -12.03 10.14
C GLU A 36 -2.12 -11.31 11.49
N GLY A 37 -2.79 -10.15 11.54
CA GLY A 37 -2.94 -9.34 12.74
C GLY A 37 -1.72 -8.47 13.10
N LYS A 38 -0.63 -8.51 12.33
CA LYS A 38 0.57 -7.71 12.56
C LYS A 38 0.89 -6.74 11.43
N VAL A 39 -0.11 -6.42 10.64
CA VAL A 39 0.05 -5.56 9.45
C VAL A 39 -1.01 -4.50 9.41
N ILE A 40 -0.60 -3.27 9.16
CA ILE A 40 -1.48 -2.14 8.92
C ILE A 40 -1.07 -1.47 7.62
N GLY A 41 -2.01 -1.36 6.70
CA GLY A 41 -1.83 -0.66 5.44
C GLY A 41 -2.42 0.75 5.47
N VAL A 42 -1.84 1.63 4.68
CA VAL A 42 -2.38 2.98 4.43
C VAL A 42 -2.50 3.17 2.92
N ALA A 43 -3.72 3.27 2.43
CA ALA A 43 -4.01 3.57 1.05
C ALA A 43 -4.44 5.04 0.92
N PRO A 44 -3.87 5.78 -0.04
CA PRO A 44 -4.25 7.18 -0.29
C PRO A 44 -5.31 7.28 -1.39
N VAL A 45 -5.17 8.19 -2.32
CA VAL A 45 -6.09 8.43 -3.43
C VAL A 45 -5.47 7.98 -4.77
N GLY A 46 -6.32 7.74 -5.74
CA GLY A 46 -5.97 7.14 -7.03
C GLY A 46 -6.29 5.63 -7.06
N CYS A 47 -5.82 4.90 -8.07
CA CYS A 47 -6.12 3.47 -8.20
C CYS A 47 -5.69 2.66 -6.97
N SER A 48 -4.67 3.10 -6.25
CA SER A 48 -4.17 2.46 -5.04
C SER A 48 -5.15 2.51 -3.86
N VAL A 49 -6.15 3.40 -3.86
CA VAL A 49 -7.15 3.45 -2.79
C VAL A 49 -7.90 2.14 -2.63
N PHE A 50 -8.18 1.45 -3.72
CA PHE A 50 -8.89 0.16 -3.68
C PHE A 50 -8.13 -0.96 -2.97
N ALA A 51 -6.88 -0.74 -2.58
CA ALA A 51 -6.11 -1.70 -1.80
C ALA A 51 -6.82 -2.10 -0.49
N TYR A 52 -7.63 -1.21 0.10
CA TYR A 52 -8.41 -1.52 1.30
C TYR A 52 -9.43 -2.66 1.09
N ASP A 53 -9.91 -2.84 -0.14
CA ASP A 53 -10.84 -3.91 -0.50
C ASP A 53 -10.13 -5.24 -0.74
N TYR A 54 -8.85 -5.19 -1.11
CA TYR A 54 -8.12 -6.36 -1.59
C TYR A 54 -7.16 -6.94 -0.56
N PHE A 55 -6.60 -6.11 0.32
CA PHE A 55 -5.76 -6.61 1.40
C PHE A 55 -6.58 -7.07 2.60
N ASN A 56 -6.31 -8.28 3.05
CA ASN A 56 -6.92 -8.86 4.25
C ASN A 56 -6.12 -8.46 5.50
N CYS A 57 -6.02 -7.16 5.76
CA CYS A 57 -5.40 -6.57 6.94
C CYS A 57 -6.12 -5.27 7.31
N ASP A 58 -5.77 -4.71 8.46
CA ASP A 58 -6.29 -3.40 8.85
C ASP A 58 -5.78 -2.32 7.88
N MET A 59 -6.69 -1.51 7.37
CA MET A 59 -6.37 -0.46 6.41
C MET A 59 -6.88 0.89 6.87
N TYR A 60 -6.05 1.91 6.70
CA TYR A 60 -6.43 3.32 6.79
C TYR A 60 -6.52 3.93 5.41
N GLU A 61 -7.47 4.84 5.22
CA GLU A 61 -7.44 5.75 4.09
C GLU A 61 -6.82 7.09 4.49
N ALA A 62 -5.99 7.63 3.62
CA ALA A 62 -5.37 8.93 3.79
C ALA A 62 -5.79 9.87 2.65
N ALA A 63 -5.81 11.18 2.94
CA ALA A 63 -5.94 12.18 1.87
C ALA A 63 -4.78 12.05 0.88
N HIS A 64 -4.98 12.53 -0.35
CA HIS A 64 -4.02 12.45 -1.45
C HIS A 64 -2.63 12.94 -1.03
N GLY A 65 -1.61 12.10 -1.21
CA GLY A 65 -0.22 12.37 -0.84
C GLY A 65 0.09 12.24 0.66
N ARG A 66 -0.89 11.98 1.52
CA ARG A 66 -0.71 12.02 2.98
C ARG A 66 -0.48 10.66 3.65
N ALA A 67 -0.44 9.58 2.87
CA ALA A 67 -0.24 8.24 3.43
C ALA A 67 1.03 8.09 4.27
N PRO A 68 2.21 8.64 3.91
CA PRO A 68 3.39 8.54 4.75
C PRO A 68 3.24 9.25 6.11
N ALA A 69 2.48 10.35 6.18
CA ALA A 69 2.21 11.03 7.43
C ALA A 69 1.27 10.21 8.34
N VAL A 70 0.20 9.62 7.77
CA VAL A 70 -0.72 8.74 8.50
C VAL A 70 0.01 7.49 8.98
N ALA A 71 0.79 6.85 8.10
CA ALA A 71 1.60 5.68 8.44
C ALA A 71 2.61 5.96 9.55
N THR A 72 3.25 7.13 9.53
CA THR A 72 4.13 7.61 10.62
C THR A 72 3.39 7.67 11.94
N GLY A 73 2.20 8.28 11.96
CA GLY A 73 1.36 8.36 13.16
C GLY A 73 0.96 6.97 13.68
N ALA A 74 0.47 6.12 12.80
CA ALA A 74 0.10 4.75 13.12
C ALA A 74 1.30 3.97 13.71
N LYS A 75 2.46 4.02 13.05
CA LYS A 75 3.66 3.30 13.49
C LYS A 75 4.15 3.73 14.89
N ARG A 76 3.94 4.96 15.28
CA ARG A 76 4.36 5.47 16.60
C ARG A 76 3.50 4.96 17.76
N VAL A 77 2.29 4.50 17.50
CA VAL A 77 1.36 4.02 18.52
C VAL A 77 1.19 2.51 18.56
N VAL A 78 1.61 1.81 17.49
CA VAL A 78 1.57 0.33 17.45
C VAL A 78 2.87 -0.29 17.94
N GLY A 79 2.82 -1.59 18.25
CA GLY A 79 4.00 -2.35 18.69
C GLY A 79 5.11 -2.39 17.63
N LYS A 80 6.35 -2.63 18.09
CA LYS A 80 7.51 -2.69 17.19
C LYS A 80 7.37 -3.77 16.13
N ASP A 81 6.72 -4.88 16.47
CA ASP A 81 6.55 -6.04 15.60
C ASP A 81 5.41 -5.89 14.58
N THR A 82 4.66 -4.77 14.63
CA THR A 82 3.62 -4.49 13.64
C THR A 82 4.24 -3.81 12.41
N LEU A 83 4.08 -4.42 11.25
CA LEU A 83 4.45 -3.79 9.98
C LEU A 83 3.41 -2.71 9.65
N VAL A 84 3.88 -1.51 9.34
CA VAL A 84 3.05 -0.44 8.78
C VAL A 84 3.56 -0.13 7.39
N PHE A 85 2.69 -0.20 6.39
CA PHE A 85 3.06 0.09 5.01
C PHE A 85 2.12 1.11 4.37
N THR A 86 2.62 1.79 3.34
CA THR A 86 1.82 2.60 2.42
C THR A 86 1.81 1.97 1.04
N TYR A 87 0.70 2.07 0.32
CA TYR A 87 0.55 1.57 -1.03
C TYR A 87 0.14 2.71 -1.95
N GLN A 88 1.07 3.25 -2.74
CA GLN A 88 0.89 4.54 -3.41
C GLN A 88 1.34 4.52 -4.87
N GLY A 89 0.55 5.16 -5.72
CA GLY A 89 0.96 5.50 -7.09
C GLY A 89 1.96 6.66 -7.12
N ASP A 90 2.62 6.85 -8.25
CA ASP A 90 3.63 7.87 -8.46
C ASP A 90 3.07 9.31 -8.36
N GLY A 91 1.91 9.55 -8.91
CA GLY A 91 1.25 10.85 -8.77
C GLY A 91 0.91 11.20 -7.32
N ASP A 92 0.52 10.20 -6.55
CA ASP A 92 0.23 10.38 -5.13
C ASP A 92 1.51 10.58 -4.30
N LEU A 93 2.46 9.68 -4.40
CA LEU A 93 3.65 9.68 -3.56
C LEU A 93 4.67 10.74 -3.99
N ALA A 94 5.06 10.71 -5.27
CA ALA A 94 6.19 11.48 -5.77
C ALA A 94 5.81 12.88 -6.29
N SER A 95 4.53 13.13 -6.54
CA SER A 95 4.03 14.45 -6.94
C SER A 95 3.37 15.15 -5.78
N ILE A 96 2.15 14.77 -5.42
CA ILE A 96 1.36 15.44 -4.37
C ILE A 96 1.99 15.24 -2.98
N GLY A 97 2.48 14.05 -2.69
CA GLY A 97 3.03 13.63 -1.40
C GLY A 97 4.54 13.79 -1.22
N THR A 98 5.21 14.55 -2.10
CA THR A 98 6.68 14.68 -2.07
C THR A 98 7.19 15.12 -0.71
N ALA A 99 6.56 16.09 -0.07
CA ALA A 99 6.99 16.58 1.23
C ALA A 99 6.86 15.50 2.32
N GLU A 100 5.75 14.78 2.34
CA GLU A 100 5.45 13.77 3.34
C GLU A 100 6.43 12.60 3.30
N ILE A 101 6.72 12.08 2.10
CA ILE A 101 7.66 10.96 1.97
C ILE A 101 9.10 11.39 2.26
N VAL A 102 9.52 12.56 1.80
CA VAL A 102 10.87 13.08 2.06
C VAL A 102 11.08 13.28 3.56
N HIS A 103 10.10 13.87 4.25
CA HIS A 103 10.19 14.06 5.69
C HIS A 103 10.10 12.75 6.49
N ALA A 104 9.30 11.78 6.06
CA ALA A 104 9.27 10.46 6.68
C ALA A 104 10.63 9.76 6.53
N ALA A 105 11.21 9.78 5.33
CA ALA A 105 12.52 9.21 5.05
C ALA A 105 13.63 9.92 5.84
N HIS A 106 13.62 11.26 5.88
CA HIS A 106 14.60 12.04 6.63
C HIS A 106 14.60 11.73 8.12
N ARG A 107 13.42 11.47 8.70
CA ARG A 107 13.30 11.07 10.11
C ARG A 107 13.61 9.59 10.36
N GLY A 108 13.83 8.79 9.32
CA GLY A 108 14.04 7.36 9.45
C GLY A 108 12.81 6.63 10.02
N GLU A 109 11.60 7.01 9.60
CA GLU A 109 10.37 6.38 10.09
C GLU A 109 10.31 4.90 9.68
N HIS A 110 9.94 4.04 10.63
CA HIS A 110 9.86 2.59 10.45
C HIS A 110 8.60 2.15 9.71
N ILE A 111 8.43 2.66 8.50
CA ILE A 111 7.34 2.32 7.58
C ILE A 111 7.90 1.72 6.30
N CYS A 112 7.13 0.85 5.65
CA CYS A 112 7.43 0.35 4.32
C CYS A 112 6.58 1.12 3.30
N THR A 113 7.18 1.60 2.22
CA THR A 113 6.43 2.28 1.15
C THR A 113 6.47 1.46 -0.13
N ILE A 114 5.30 0.99 -0.55
CA ILE A 114 5.14 0.29 -1.83
C ILE A 114 4.79 1.32 -2.87
N PHE A 115 5.71 1.55 -3.78
CA PHE A 115 5.64 2.62 -4.77
C PHE A 115 5.35 2.06 -6.17
N VAL A 116 4.14 2.32 -6.64
CA VAL A 116 3.71 1.93 -8.00
C VAL A 116 4.04 3.05 -8.96
N ASN A 117 5.22 2.96 -9.57
CA ASN A 117 5.70 3.94 -10.54
C ASN A 117 5.35 3.52 -11.97
N ASN A 118 4.19 3.90 -12.43
CA ASN A 118 3.68 3.56 -13.76
C ASN A 118 3.43 4.79 -14.66
N ALA A 119 3.79 5.98 -14.18
CA ALA A 119 3.72 7.26 -14.90
C ALA A 119 2.30 7.59 -15.43
N ILE A 120 1.24 7.22 -14.69
CA ILE A 120 -0.14 7.47 -15.11
C ILE A 120 -1.07 7.79 -13.93
N TYR A 121 -1.91 8.78 -14.14
CA TYR A 121 -3.10 9.03 -13.32
C TYR A 121 -4.29 8.24 -13.90
N GLY A 122 -4.35 6.95 -13.63
CA GLY A 122 -5.31 6.06 -14.27
C GLY A 122 -6.76 6.31 -13.87
N MET A 123 -7.03 6.74 -12.63
CA MET A 123 -8.39 6.96 -12.14
C MET A 123 -9.00 8.24 -12.70
N THR A 124 -8.20 9.27 -12.87
CA THR A 124 -8.68 10.59 -13.30
C THR A 124 -8.49 10.84 -14.79
N GLY A 125 -7.65 10.08 -15.47
CA GLY A 125 -7.29 10.26 -16.87
C GLY A 125 -6.24 11.34 -17.10
#